data_f241cd57ffe7236c8fcef64789e98936
#
_entry.id   f241cd57ffe7236c8fcef64789e98936
#
_cell.length_a   1.000
_cell.length_b   1.000
_cell.length_c   1.000
_cell.angle_alpha   90.00
_cell.angle_beta   90.00
_cell.angle_gamma   90.00
#
_symmetry.space_group_name_H-M   'P 1'
#
loop_
_entity.id
_entity.type
_entity.pdbx_description
1 polymer ?
#
loop_
_entity_poly.entity_id
_entity_poly.type
_entity_poly.pdbx_seq_one_letter_code
_entity_poly.pdbx_strand_id
1 'polypeptide(L)'
;MEPKEIDHQLEDALLGSIIHNPKEYENASKYIHTDEIFHQARARRLWNILTGLHTSKKTIDLISVTDGLTPQDEKKGVDAVYIVDCSALGNGKCLGQLDTYSKRLYEKYLLRCIVGQTREIEKKAIESNESVYDTIVSAHTNLG
;
A
#
# COMPACT_ATOMS: atom_id res chain seq x y z
N MET A 1 -9.67 11.97 -14.10
CA MET A 1 -8.67 11.16 -13.38
C MET A 1 -9.39 10.08 -12.58
N GLU A 2 -8.99 8.83 -12.77
CA GLU A 2 -9.60 7.73 -12.04
C GLU A 2 -9.19 7.73 -10.57
N PRO A 3 -10.03 7.20 -9.64
CA PRO A 3 -9.67 7.15 -8.22
C PRO A 3 -8.34 6.48 -7.93
N LYS A 4 -7.97 5.44 -8.69
CA LYS A 4 -6.68 4.74 -8.54
C LYS A 4 -5.49 5.65 -8.83
N GLU A 5 -5.59 6.52 -9.83
CA GLU A 5 -4.52 7.45 -10.19
C GLU A 5 -4.32 8.49 -9.09
N ILE A 6 -5.41 8.95 -8.49
CA ILE A 6 -5.36 9.89 -7.37
C ILE A 6 -4.65 9.25 -6.19
N ASP A 7 -4.97 7.98 -5.90
CA ASP A 7 -4.34 7.24 -4.81
C ASP A 7 -2.85 7.01 -5.07
N HIS A 8 -2.49 6.69 -6.33
CA HIS A 8 -1.09 6.51 -6.71
C HIS A 8 -0.29 7.79 -6.55
N GLN A 9 -0.85 8.93 -6.95
CA GLN A 9 -0.21 10.22 -6.75
C GLN A 9 -0.04 10.56 -5.27
N LEU A 10 -1.03 10.22 -4.45
CA LEU A 10 -0.96 10.43 -3.01
C LEU A 10 0.15 9.58 -2.39
N GLU A 11 0.26 8.32 -2.81
CA GLU A 11 1.33 7.43 -2.35
C GLU A 11 2.70 7.98 -2.72
N ASP A 12 2.87 8.38 -3.97
CA ASP A 12 4.14 8.91 -4.48
C ASP A 12 4.50 10.23 -3.78
N ALA A 13 3.53 11.11 -3.59
CA ALA A 13 3.74 12.39 -2.92
C ALA A 13 4.14 12.20 -1.45
N LEU A 14 3.51 11.25 -0.76
CA LEU A 14 3.84 10.93 0.62
C LEU A 14 5.28 10.43 0.75
N LEU A 15 5.66 9.49 -0.11
CA LEU A 15 7.02 8.96 -0.13
C LEU A 15 8.05 10.04 -0.47
N GLY A 16 7.74 10.89 -1.44
CA GLY A 16 8.59 12.02 -1.80
C GLY A 16 8.76 13.02 -0.68
N SER A 17 7.70 13.25 0.10
CA SER A 17 7.75 14.15 1.26
C SER A 17 8.70 13.62 2.34
N ILE A 18 8.75 12.31 2.54
CA ILE A 18 9.70 11.69 3.48
C ILE A 18 11.13 11.89 2.99
N ILE A 19 11.38 11.79 1.68
CA ILE A 19 12.71 12.01 1.11
C ILE A 19 13.16 13.46 1.35
N HIS A 20 12.25 14.43 1.20
CA HIS A 20 12.55 15.84 1.47
C HIS A 20 12.70 16.14 2.95
N ASN A 21 11.91 15.49 3.81
CA ASN A 21 11.95 15.69 5.24
C ASN A 21 11.94 14.34 5.95
N PRO A 22 13.12 13.74 6.19
CA PRO A 22 13.23 12.40 6.76
C PRO A 22 12.58 12.24 8.14
N LYS A 23 12.42 13.31 8.88
CA LYS A 23 11.73 13.30 10.18
C LYS A 23 10.28 12.86 10.04
N GLU A 24 9.69 13.06 8.88
CA GLU A 24 8.31 12.67 8.61
C GLU A 24 8.12 11.15 8.51
N TYR A 25 9.20 10.38 8.38
CA TYR A 25 9.10 8.93 8.40
C TYR A 25 8.42 8.42 9.68
N GLU A 26 8.76 8.98 10.84
CA GLU A 26 8.15 8.55 12.09
C GLU A 26 6.65 8.87 12.15
N ASN A 27 6.25 10.03 11.63
CA ASN A 27 4.84 10.40 11.54
C ASN A 27 4.07 9.46 10.60
N ALA A 28 4.64 9.15 9.45
CA ALA A 28 4.04 8.22 8.51
C ALA A 28 3.93 6.82 9.09
N SER A 29 4.94 6.35 9.80
CA SER A 29 5.00 4.99 10.35
C SER A 29 3.96 4.76 11.46
N LYS A 30 3.35 5.79 12.01
CA LYS A 30 2.22 5.64 12.95
C LYS A 30 1.03 4.94 12.30
N TYR A 31 0.82 5.15 11.01
CA TYR A 31 -0.28 4.57 10.25
C TYR A 31 0.18 3.50 9.28
N ILE A 32 1.39 3.61 8.76
CA ILE A 32 1.93 2.70 7.77
C ILE A 32 2.77 1.64 8.49
N HIS A 33 2.11 0.56 8.90
CA HIS A 33 2.73 -0.54 9.63
C HIS A 33 3.24 -1.65 8.72
N THR A 34 2.80 -1.66 7.47
CA THR A 34 3.14 -2.66 6.45
C THR A 34 3.17 -1.99 5.08
N ASP A 35 4.00 -2.50 4.19
CA ASP A 35 4.07 -2.01 2.82
C ASP A 35 2.78 -2.26 2.03
N GLU A 36 1.95 -3.20 2.48
CA GLU A 36 0.66 -3.51 1.85
C GLU A 36 -0.31 -2.33 1.83
N ILE A 37 -0.08 -1.33 2.67
CA ILE A 37 -0.87 -0.10 2.67
C ILE A 37 -0.76 0.63 1.33
N PHE A 38 0.38 0.52 0.66
CA PHE A 38 0.56 1.06 -0.68
C PHE A 38 -0.04 0.11 -1.72
N HIS A 39 -0.86 0.66 -2.58
CA HIS A 39 -1.49 -0.10 -3.66
C HIS A 39 -0.50 -0.45 -4.77
N GLN A 40 0.43 0.48 -5.07
CA GLN A 40 1.44 0.29 -6.10
C GLN A 40 2.61 -0.55 -5.60
N ALA A 41 3.02 -1.53 -6.40
CA ALA A 41 4.21 -2.33 -6.09
C ALA A 41 5.48 -1.46 -5.99
N ARG A 42 5.60 -0.43 -6.84
CA ARG A 42 6.73 0.51 -6.80
C ARG A 42 6.78 1.27 -5.48
N ALA A 43 5.63 1.73 -5.01
CA ALA A 43 5.53 2.44 -3.74
C ALA A 43 5.89 1.55 -2.56
N ARG A 44 5.45 0.30 -2.57
CA ARG A 44 5.82 -0.69 -1.54
C ARG A 44 7.33 -0.86 -1.47
N ARG A 45 7.97 -0.98 -2.62
CA ARG A 45 9.42 -1.15 -2.67
C ARG A 45 10.14 0.09 -2.15
N LEU A 46 9.70 1.27 -2.55
CA LEU A 46 10.29 2.52 -2.07
C LEU A 46 10.12 2.66 -0.55
N TRP A 47 8.94 2.37 -0.02
CA TRP A 47 8.72 2.35 1.42
C TRP A 47 9.70 1.41 2.14
N ASN A 48 9.93 0.23 1.59
CA ASN A 48 10.87 -0.72 2.17
C ASN A 48 12.31 -0.22 2.14
N ILE A 49 12.70 0.51 1.10
CA ILE A 49 14.01 1.15 1.03
C ILE A 49 14.13 2.22 2.13
N LEU A 50 13.11 3.07 2.28
CA LEU A 50 13.09 4.09 3.32
C LEU A 50 13.14 3.47 4.72
N THR A 51 12.39 2.41 4.94
CA THR A 51 12.38 1.66 6.20
C THR A 51 13.76 1.08 6.50
N GLY A 52 14.42 0.51 5.48
CA GLY A 52 15.76 -0.02 5.63
C GLY A 52 16.78 1.05 6.03
N LEU A 53 16.72 2.21 5.41
CA LEU A 53 17.58 3.33 5.74
C LEU A 53 17.32 3.83 7.18
N HIS A 54 16.04 3.98 7.53
CA HIS A 54 15.66 4.43 8.87
C HIS A 54 16.12 3.45 9.95
N THR A 55 15.87 2.16 9.73
CA THR A 55 16.25 1.10 10.68
C THR A 55 17.76 1.01 10.84
N SER A 56 18.51 1.22 9.78
CA SER A 56 19.98 1.22 9.80
C SER A 56 20.57 2.54 10.29
N LYS A 57 19.74 3.49 10.69
CA LYS A 57 20.13 4.83 11.14
C LYS A 57 20.96 5.60 10.10
N LYS A 58 20.68 5.31 8.82
CA LYS A 58 21.26 6.04 7.70
C LYS A 58 20.40 7.22 7.33
N THR A 59 21.01 8.24 6.75
CA THR A 59 20.28 9.41 6.26
C THR A 59 19.37 9.03 5.11
N ILE A 60 18.11 9.48 5.18
CA ILE A 60 17.18 9.34 4.07
C ILE A 60 17.31 10.60 3.21
N ASP A 61 17.85 10.46 2.02
CA ASP A 61 17.94 11.51 1.01
C ASP A 61 17.89 10.88 -0.37
N LEU A 62 17.83 11.73 -1.39
CA LEU A 62 17.69 11.29 -2.77
C LEU A 62 18.86 10.39 -3.19
N ILE A 63 20.07 10.72 -2.74
CA ILE A 63 21.28 9.96 -3.09
C ILE A 63 21.25 8.59 -2.43
N SER A 64 20.99 8.54 -1.12
CA SER A 64 20.95 7.27 -0.37
C SER A 64 19.86 6.34 -0.87
N VAL A 65 18.70 6.88 -1.22
CA VAL A 65 17.59 6.10 -1.77
C VAL A 65 17.99 5.53 -3.14
N THR A 66 18.58 6.36 -4.01
CA THR A 66 19.00 5.93 -5.34
C THR A 66 20.11 4.87 -5.26
N ASP A 67 21.04 5.04 -4.33
CA ASP A 67 22.11 4.06 -4.11
C ASP A 67 21.59 2.72 -3.60
N GLY A 68 20.43 2.70 -2.99
CA GLY A 68 19.77 1.48 -2.51
C GLY A 68 19.07 0.67 -3.59
N LEU A 69 19.00 1.18 -4.81
CA LEU A 69 18.34 0.48 -5.92
C LEU A 69 19.18 -0.67 -6.43
N THR A 70 18.50 -1.78 -6.74
CA THR A 70 19.11 -2.94 -7.39
C THR A 70 18.74 -2.99 -8.86
N PRO A 71 19.48 -3.75 -9.71
CA PRO A 71 19.06 -3.93 -11.10
C PRO A 71 17.65 -4.51 -11.25
N GLN A 72 17.21 -5.35 -10.30
CA GLN A 72 15.85 -5.89 -10.30
C GLN A 72 14.82 -4.79 -10.02
N ASP A 73 15.13 -3.86 -9.13
CA ASP A 73 14.27 -2.72 -8.86
C ASP A 73 14.06 -1.91 -10.14
N GLU A 74 15.13 -1.64 -10.86
CA GLU A 74 15.09 -0.89 -12.12
C GLU A 74 14.22 -1.58 -13.17
N LYS A 75 14.31 -2.90 -13.26
CA LYS A 75 13.48 -3.70 -14.18
C LYS A 75 12.00 -3.62 -13.85
N LYS A 76 11.66 -3.44 -12.57
CA LYS A 76 10.28 -3.33 -12.09
C LYS A 76 9.76 -1.90 -12.09
N GLY A 77 10.53 -0.96 -12.61
CA GLY A 77 10.13 0.44 -12.67
C GLY A 77 10.46 1.25 -11.43
N VAL A 78 11.18 0.69 -10.48
CA VAL A 78 11.70 1.40 -9.32
C VAL A 78 13.12 1.83 -9.66
N ASP A 79 13.21 2.96 -10.33
CA ASP A 79 14.47 3.51 -10.85
C ASP A 79 14.63 4.96 -10.38
N ALA A 80 15.73 5.59 -10.78
CA ALA A 80 16.03 6.96 -10.40
C ALA A 80 14.94 7.93 -10.86
N VAL A 81 14.35 7.69 -12.05
CA VAL A 81 13.27 8.54 -12.57
C VAL A 81 12.05 8.49 -11.68
N TYR A 82 11.63 7.29 -11.25
CA TYR A 82 10.51 7.14 -10.33
C TYR A 82 10.75 7.88 -9.02
N ILE A 83 11.95 7.75 -8.45
CA ILE A 83 12.31 8.40 -7.19
C ILE A 83 12.31 9.91 -7.34
N VAL A 84 12.85 10.44 -8.43
CA VAL A 84 12.83 11.87 -8.72
C VAL A 84 11.40 12.37 -8.90
N ASP A 85 10.54 11.60 -9.57
CA ASP A 85 9.14 11.97 -9.75
C ASP A 85 8.40 12.00 -8.41
N CYS A 86 8.62 11.02 -7.54
CA CYS A 86 8.07 11.03 -6.18
C CYS A 86 8.54 12.26 -5.40
N SER A 87 9.84 12.55 -5.48
CA SER A 87 10.43 13.70 -4.83
C SER A 87 9.79 15.00 -5.29
N ALA A 88 9.58 15.14 -6.61
CA ALA A 88 8.94 16.32 -7.17
C ALA A 88 7.50 16.48 -6.69
N LEU A 89 6.73 15.38 -6.64
CA LEU A 89 5.36 15.40 -6.12
C LEU A 89 5.31 15.73 -4.64
N GLY A 90 6.28 15.27 -3.87
CA GLY A 90 6.34 15.49 -2.43
C GLY A 90 6.81 16.87 -2.02
N ASN A 91 7.37 17.64 -2.94
CA ASN A 91 7.97 18.91 -2.64
C ASN A 91 6.92 19.95 -2.22
N GLY A 92 6.80 20.15 -0.92
CA GLY A 92 5.93 21.16 -0.32
C GLY A 92 4.44 20.82 -0.27
N LYS A 93 3.98 19.79 -0.97
CA LYS A 93 2.55 19.46 -1.06
C LYS A 93 2.01 18.76 0.18
N CYS A 94 2.84 17.97 0.82
CA CYS A 94 2.45 17.21 2.01
C CYS A 94 3.00 17.81 3.31
N LEU A 95 3.64 18.97 3.24
CA LEU A 95 4.26 19.60 4.38
C LEU A 95 3.20 19.94 5.44
N GLY A 96 3.40 19.43 6.65
CA GLY A 96 2.45 19.64 7.75
C GLY A 96 1.16 18.82 7.68
N GLN A 97 0.96 18.03 6.62
CA GLN A 97 -0.24 17.22 6.41
C GLN A 97 0.06 15.74 6.24
N LEU A 98 1.27 15.31 6.54
CA LEU A 98 1.68 13.94 6.34
C LEU A 98 0.87 12.96 7.20
N ASP A 99 0.54 13.34 8.43
CA ASP A 99 -0.32 12.55 9.30
C ASP A 99 -1.69 12.31 8.64
N THR A 100 -2.28 13.36 8.09
CA THR A 100 -3.58 13.28 7.40
C THR A 100 -3.52 12.36 6.20
N TYR A 101 -2.49 12.50 5.38
CA TYR A 101 -2.33 11.67 4.17
C TYR A 101 -2.02 10.21 4.51
N SER A 102 -1.18 9.98 5.51
CA SER A 102 -0.86 8.63 5.98
C SER A 102 -2.10 7.93 6.52
N LYS A 103 -2.91 8.64 7.31
CA LYS A 103 -4.17 8.12 7.82
C LYS A 103 -5.14 7.79 6.68
N ARG A 104 -5.21 8.65 5.66
CA ARG A 104 -6.06 8.42 4.49
C ARG A 104 -5.65 7.16 3.72
N LEU A 105 -4.35 6.95 3.51
CA LEU A 105 -3.86 5.74 2.88
C LEU A 105 -4.19 4.50 3.70
N TYR A 106 -4.03 4.59 5.02
CA TYR A 106 -4.38 3.50 5.92
C TYR A 106 -5.87 3.17 5.85
N GLU A 107 -6.74 4.17 5.87
CA GLU A 107 -8.19 3.98 5.75
C GLU A 107 -8.56 3.31 4.43
N LYS A 108 -7.94 3.72 3.33
CA LYS A 108 -8.15 3.10 2.02
C LYS A 108 -7.67 1.66 1.98
N TYR A 109 -6.55 1.37 2.64
CA TYR A 109 -6.08 0.00 2.80
C TYR A 109 -7.08 -0.85 3.57
N LEU A 110 -7.62 -0.33 4.67
CA LEU A 110 -8.65 -1.02 5.44
C LEU A 110 -9.89 -1.29 4.59
N LEU A 111 -10.32 -0.33 3.78
CA LEU A 111 -11.45 -0.52 2.87
C LEU A 111 -11.16 -1.63 1.86
N ARG A 112 -9.95 -1.69 1.29
CA ARG A 112 -9.59 -2.78 0.39
C ARG A 112 -9.62 -4.13 1.10
N CYS A 113 -9.14 -4.20 2.34
CA CYS A 113 -9.19 -5.41 3.15
C CYS A 113 -10.63 -5.84 3.42
N ILE A 114 -11.50 -4.90 3.78
CA ILE A 114 -12.91 -5.16 4.04
C ILE A 114 -13.59 -5.68 2.77
N VAL A 115 -13.37 -5.04 1.64
CA VAL A 115 -13.94 -5.47 0.35
C VAL A 115 -13.45 -6.88 0.01
N GLY A 116 -12.16 -7.15 0.18
CA GLY A 116 -11.58 -8.47 -0.08
C GLY A 116 -12.19 -9.54 0.82
N GLN A 117 -12.32 -9.25 2.12
CA GLN A 117 -12.93 -10.17 3.08
C GLN A 117 -14.42 -10.38 2.80
N THR A 118 -15.13 -9.33 2.43
CA THR A 118 -16.54 -9.41 2.09
C THR A 118 -16.76 -10.30 0.88
N ARG A 119 -15.93 -10.16 -0.16
CA ARG A 119 -15.98 -11.02 -1.34
C ARG A 119 -15.69 -12.48 -1.00
N GLU A 120 -14.73 -12.70 -0.12
CA GLU A 120 -14.37 -14.05 0.33
C GLU A 120 -15.49 -14.67 1.16
N ILE A 121 -16.10 -13.90 2.06
CA ILE A 121 -17.25 -14.34 2.86
C ILE A 121 -18.43 -14.64 1.93
N GLU A 122 -18.71 -13.78 0.98
CA GLU A 122 -19.78 -13.99 0.00
C GLU A 122 -19.57 -15.28 -0.77
N LYS A 123 -18.34 -15.51 -1.26
CA LYS A 123 -17.98 -16.73 -1.96
C LYS A 123 -18.21 -17.97 -1.10
N LYS A 124 -17.74 -17.94 0.14
CA LYS A 124 -17.94 -19.04 1.09
C LYS A 124 -19.40 -19.25 1.43
N ALA A 125 -20.17 -18.18 1.58
CA ALA A 125 -21.61 -18.26 1.85
C ALA A 125 -22.34 -18.90 0.68
N ILE A 126 -22.00 -18.56 -0.55
CA ILE A 126 -22.57 -19.16 -1.75
C ILE A 126 -22.23 -20.65 -1.80
N GLU A 127 -20.97 -21.02 -1.58
CA GLU A 127 -20.52 -22.41 -1.55
C GLU A 127 -21.21 -23.18 -0.44
N SER A 128 -21.34 -22.61 0.75
CA SER A 128 -22.04 -23.22 1.88
C SER A 128 -23.52 -23.37 1.62
N ASN A 129 -24.12 -22.38 0.98
CA ASN A 129 -25.55 -22.41 0.63
C ASN A 129 -25.84 -23.53 -0.36
N GLU A 130 -24.98 -23.73 -1.36
CA GLU A 130 -25.06 -24.85 -2.28
C GLU A 130 -24.92 -26.18 -1.53
N SER A 131 -23.94 -26.27 -0.63
CA SER A 131 -23.70 -27.46 0.19
C SER A 131 -24.90 -27.77 1.08
N VAL A 132 -25.45 -26.76 1.73
CA VAL A 132 -26.65 -26.91 2.59
C VAL A 132 -27.84 -27.35 1.76
N TYR A 133 -28.02 -26.74 0.58
CA TYR A 133 -29.09 -27.13 -0.32
C TYR A 133 -28.96 -28.58 -0.75
N ASP A 134 -27.78 -29.00 -1.16
CA ASP A 134 -27.50 -30.39 -1.55
C ASP A 134 -27.75 -31.35 -0.38
N THR A 135 -27.37 -30.96 0.82
CA THR A 135 -27.61 -31.75 2.05
C THR A 135 -29.10 -31.90 2.31
N ILE A 136 -29.85 -30.83 2.18
CA ILE A 136 -31.32 -30.85 2.38
C ILE A 136 -31.97 -31.72 1.31
N VAL A 137 -31.58 -31.60 0.08
CA VAL A 137 -32.13 -32.42 -1.02
C VAL A 137 -31.81 -33.89 -0.79
N SER A 138 -30.58 -34.21 -0.42
CA SER A 138 -30.18 -35.60 -0.11
C SER A 138 -30.96 -36.16 1.07
N ALA A 139 -31.11 -35.41 2.16
CA ALA A 139 -31.87 -35.81 3.32
C ALA A 139 -33.35 -36.04 2.95
N HIS A 140 -33.91 -35.15 2.17
CA HIS A 140 -35.30 -35.27 1.73
C HIS A 140 -35.51 -36.47 0.82
N THR A 141 -34.56 -36.76 -0.04
CA THR A 141 -34.58 -37.95 -0.89
C THR A 141 -34.49 -39.22 -0.05
N ASN A 142 -33.64 -39.21 0.97
CA ASN A 142 -33.45 -40.37 1.86
C ASN A 142 -34.67 -40.62 2.79
N LEU A 143 -35.43 -39.56 3.07
CA LEU A 143 -36.65 -39.67 3.87
C LEU A 143 -37.88 -40.10 3.06
N GLY A 144 -37.82 -39.92 1.78
CA GLY A 144 -38.85 -40.32 0.84
C GLY A 144 -38.64 -41.72 0.35
#